data_4b489a3ea692835aa1e55c6c8fb0fb42
#
_entry.id   4b489a3ea692835aa1e55c6c8fb0fb42
#
_cell.length_a   1.000
_cell.length_b   1.000
_cell.length_c   1.000
_cell.angle_alpha   90.00
_cell.angle_beta   90.00
_cell.angle_gamma   90.00
#
_symmetry.space_group_name_H-M   'P 1'
#
loop_
_entity.id
_entity.type
_entity.pdbx_description
1 polymer ?
#
loop_
_entity_poly.entity_id
_entity_poly.type
_entity_poly.pdbx_seq_one_letter_code
_entity_poly.pdbx_strand_id
1 'polypeptide(L)'
;DENDLHPWPVPPLEGKRVAIVGAGPAGLAAAYYLRLKGVEPHLFDRAPKAGGQLRTAISHEILPEEILDREIHSILSTGVTFVGNTTIDDRHFEQLRRSFEALIIATGNIDDTTKSFQVAGTPKGIQVTEGGYETSEPGVFAIGNVLRSSRLAVRSVGQGKEVAFAVLQYLAGQQVTGEPQPFNSRFGKLRPTEWAEYLKESVAGKRRYPADSKGFTPEEAVAEARRCMHCDCRAADACKLRAYSTRYDASQKRFSSSPRRDMTKKFQAQGIVYEPQKCIKCGICVRLTEKYSEKFGLTFIGRGFDV
;
A
#
# COMPACT_ATOMS: atom_id res chain seq x y z
N ASP A 1 -0.63 -17.78 -12.01
CA ASP A 1 -1.45 -18.95 -12.39
C ASP A 1 -2.69 -18.45 -13.11
N GLU A 2 -2.85 -18.84 -14.38
CA GLU A 2 -3.95 -18.36 -15.24
C GLU A 2 -5.33 -18.86 -14.78
N ASN A 3 -5.38 -19.78 -13.83
CA ASN A 3 -6.60 -20.46 -13.37
C ASN A 3 -7.04 -20.14 -11.95
N ASP A 4 -6.27 -19.37 -11.17
CA ASP A 4 -6.61 -19.08 -9.77
C ASP A 4 -6.90 -17.58 -9.63
N LEU A 5 -8.11 -17.19 -10.04
CA LEU A 5 -8.55 -15.79 -10.03
C LEU A 5 -8.74 -15.22 -8.61
N HIS A 6 -8.79 -16.11 -7.60
CA HIS A 6 -8.99 -15.70 -6.19
C HIS A 6 -8.04 -16.45 -5.26
N PRO A 7 -6.84 -15.90 -4.98
CA PRO A 7 -5.88 -16.53 -4.06
C PRO A 7 -6.37 -16.61 -2.61
N TRP A 8 -7.46 -15.91 -2.28
CA TRP A 8 -7.98 -15.82 -0.91
C TRP A 8 -9.39 -16.42 -0.82
N PRO A 9 -9.68 -17.25 0.20
CA PRO A 9 -11.01 -17.74 0.42
C PRO A 9 -11.98 -16.57 0.68
N VAL A 10 -13.11 -16.57 -0.01
CA VAL A 10 -14.16 -15.56 0.16
C VAL A 10 -15.10 -16.01 1.27
N PRO A 11 -15.19 -15.29 2.40
CA PRO A 11 -16.05 -15.68 3.53
C PRO A 11 -17.54 -15.51 3.18
N PRO A 12 -18.45 -16.14 3.91
CA PRO A 12 -19.88 -15.90 3.78
C PRO A 12 -20.21 -14.42 4.08
N LEU A 13 -21.36 -13.96 3.59
CA LEU A 13 -21.85 -12.60 3.87
C LEU A 13 -22.36 -12.49 5.31
N GLU A 14 -21.98 -11.40 5.98
CA GLU A 14 -22.41 -11.10 7.36
C GLU A 14 -23.65 -10.17 7.42
N GLY A 15 -24.26 -9.88 6.28
CA GLY A 15 -25.47 -9.05 6.17
C GLY A 15 -25.22 -7.53 6.32
N LYS A 16 -23.97 -7.08 6.40
CA LYS A 16 -23.60 -5.67 6.41
C LYS A 16 -23.36 -5.19 4.98
N ARG A 17 -24.08 -4.17 4.53
CA ARG A 17 -24.03 -3.64 3.17
C ARG A 17 -23.33 -2.29 3.12
N VAL A 18 -22.46 -2.10 2.16
CA VAL A 18 -21.70 -0.86 1.95
C VAL A 18 -21.92 -0.37 0.52
N ALA A 19 -22.38 0.87 0.36
CA ALA A 19 -22.47 1.51 -0.93
C ALA A 19 -21.13 2.16 -1.30
N ILE A 20 -20.71 1.98 -2.55
CA ILE A 20 -19.48 2.59 -3.08
C ILE A 20 -19.86 3.33 -4.37
N VAL A 21 -19.65 4.63 -4.38
CA VAL A 21 -19.96 5.50 -5.53
C VAL A 21 -18.69 5.72 -6.34
N GLY A 22 -18.63 5.07 -7.50
CA GLY A 22 -17.49 5.05 -8.40
C GLY A 22 -16.79 3.69 -8.45
N ALA A 23 -16.81 3.05 -9.63
CA ALA A 23 -16.19 1.76 -9.90
C ALA A 23 -14.82 1.90 -10.59
N GLY A 24 -14.07 2.95 -10.26
CA GLY A 24 -12.66 3.10 -10.63
C GLY A 24 -11.75 2.24 -9.75
N PRO A 25 -10.40 2.34 -9.90
CA PRO A 25 -9.45 1.50 -9.17
C PRO A 25 -9.58 1.60 -7.64
N ALA A 26 -9.97 2.76 -7.11
CA ALA A 26 -10.18 2.95 -5.68
C ALA A 26 -11.43 2.19 -5.19
N GLY A 27 -12.57 2.37 -5.88
CA GLY A 27 -13.82 1.71 -5.51
C GLY A 27 -13.77 0.19 -5.70
N LEU A 28 -13.17 -0.28 -6.78
CA LEU A 28 -12.95 -1.72 -7.02
C LEU A 28 -12.11 -2.36 -5.92
N ALA A 29 -11.01 -1.70 -5.52
CA ALA A 29 -10.17 -2.20 -4.44
C ALA A 29 -10.92 -2.19 -3.10
N ALA A 30 -11.66 -1.12 -2.77
CA ALA A 30 -12.46 -1.06 -1.56
C ALA A 30 -13.51 -2.19 -1.53
N ALA A 31 -14.22 -2.40 -2.63
CA ALA A 31 -15.21 -3.48 -2.75
C ALA A 31 -14.59 -4.86 -2.53
N TYR A 32 -13.46 -5.13 -3.17
CA TYR A 32 -12.74 -6.38 -3.03
C TYR A 32 -12.32 -6.65 -1.58
N TYR A 33 -11.64 -5.69 -0.95
CA TYR A 33 -11.18 -5.88 0.43
C TYR A 33 -12.31 -5.96 1.46
N LEU A 34 -13.43 -5.24 1.25
CA LEU A 34 -14.63 -5.38 2.07
C LEU A 34 -15.26 -6.77 1.89
N ARG A 35 -15.34 -7.25 0.64
CA ARG A 35 -15.89 -8.56 0.34
C ARG A 35 -15.09 -9.69 0.98
N LEU A 36 -13.76 -9.59 1.00
CA LEU A 36 -12.88 -10.52 1.71
C LEU A 36 -13.05 -10.52 3.24
N LYS A 37 -13.86 -9.61 3.77
CA LYS A 37 -14.20 -9.51 5.20
C LYS A 37 -15.68 -9.79 5.48
N GLY A 38 -16.40 -10.41 4.54
CA GLY A 38 -17.78 -10.80 4.72
C GLY A 38 -18.81 -9.67 4.51
N VAL A 39 -18.37 -8.46 4.19
CA VAL A 39 -19.25 -7.33 3.88
C VAL A 39 -19.82 -7.51 2.47
N GLU A 40 -21.02 -6.99 2.23
CA GLU A 40 -21.72 -6.97 0.95
C GLU A 40 -21.53 -5.60 0.26
N PRO A 41 -20.53 -5.42 -0.63
CA PRO A 41 -20.29 -4.16 -1.31
C PRO A 41 -21.15 -4.01 -2.55
N HIS A 42 -21.77 -2.83 -2.71
CA HIS A 42 -22.52 -2.43 -3.89
C HIS A 42 -21.82 -1.27 -4.56
N LEU A 43 -21.27 -1.50 -5.76
CA LEU A 43 -20.61 -0.50 -6.59
C LEU A 43 -21.59 0.16 -7.52
N PHE A 44 -21.69 1.48 -7.47
CA PHE A 44 -22.50 2.29 -8.37
C PHE A 44 -21.58 3.13 -9.27
N ASP A 45 -21.80 3.12 -10.58
CA ASP A 45 -21.04 3.95 -11.52
C ASP A 45 -21.94 4.49 -12.63
N ARG A 46 -21.65 5.72 -13.07
CA ARG A 46 -22.33 6.32 -14.21
C ARG A 46 -22.00 5.65 -15.54
N ALA A 47 -20.84 5.01 -15.63
CA ALA A 47 -20.42 4.25 -16.81
C ALA A 47 -21.09 2.87 -16.86
N PRO A 48 -21.30 2.30 -18.05
CA PRO A 48 -21.86 0.96 -18.19
C PRO A 48 -20.92 -0.15 -17.72
N LYS A 49 -19.61 0.09 -17.74
CA LYS A 49 -18.57 -0.86 -17.33
C LYS A 49 -17.72 -0.26 -16.20
N ALA A 50 -17.34 -1.08 -15.23
CA ALA A 50 -16.38 -0.72 -14.20
C ALA A 50 -14.96 -0.55 -14.77
N GLY A 51 -14.08 0.17 -14.07
CA GLY A 51 -12.69 0.43 -14.45
C GLY A 51 -12.31 1.92 -14.38
N GLY A 52 -13.27 2.84 -14.53
CA GLY A 52 -13.03 4.27 -14.44
C GLY A 52 -11.88 4.75 -15.34
N GLN A 53 -10.94 5.52 -14.78
CA GLN A 53 -9.80 6.06 -15.54
C GLN A 53 -8.82 4.99 -16.06
N LEU A 54 -8.83 3.77 -15.55
CA LEU A 54 -8.03 2.69 -16.14
C LEU A 54 -8.53 2.36 -17.57
N ARG A 55 -9.82 2.55 -17.82
CA ARG A 55 -10.44 2.31 -19.12
C ARG A 55 -10.39 3.55 -20.04
N THR A 56 -10.51 4.75 -19.46
CA THR A 56 -10.69 5.97 -20.25
C THR A 56 -9.43 6.82 -20.44
N ALA A 57 -8.43 6.66 -19.56
CA ALA A 57 -7.23 7.52 -19.56
C ALA A 57 -5.93 6.75 -19.85
N ILE A 58 -5.96 5.42 -19.92
CA ILE A 58 -4.79 4.60 -20.27
C ILE A 58 -5.00 4.02 -21.67
N SER A 59 -3.98 4.12 -22.53
CA SER A 59 -4.02 3.52 -23.84
C SER A 59 -4.18 1.99 -23.78
N HIS A 60 -5.01 1.41 -24.63
CA HIS A 60 -5.21 -0.04 -24.74
C HIS A 60 -3.92 -0.79 -25.15
N GLU A 61 -2.94 -0.10 -25.73
CA GLU A 61 -1.61 -0.67 -25.98
C GLU A 61 -0.83 -0.94 -24.68
N ILE A 62 -1.06 -0.10 -23.64
CA ILE A 62 -0.40 -0.24 -22.32
C ILE A 62 -1.21 -1.18 -21.42
N LEU A 63 -2.54 -1.04 -21.44
CA LEU A 63 -3.46 -1.87 -20.67
C LEU A 63 -4.57 -2.38 -21.60
N PRO A 64 -4.39 -3.56 -22.20
CA PRO A 64 -5.41 -4.18 -23.04
C PRO A 64 -6.74 -4.35 -22.32
N GLU A 65 -7.85 -4.11 -23.00
CA GLU A 65 -9.19 -4.14 -22.41
C GLU A 65 -9.52 -5.52 -21.84
N GLU A 66 -9.10 -6.59 -22.52
CA GLU A 66 -9.33 -7.98 -22.06
C GLU A 66 -8.63 -8.25 -20.70
N ILE A 67 -7.44 -7.70 -20.49
CA ILE A 67 -6.72 -7.85 -19.22
C ILE A 67 -7.47 -7.12 -18.12
N LEU A 68 -7.88 -5.87 -18.39
CA LEU A 68 -8.66 -5.09 -17.44
C LEU A 68 -10.01 -5.75 -17.13
N ASP A 69 -10.73 -6.25 -18.14
CA ASP A 69 -12.01 -6.91 -17.95
C ASP A 69 -11.87 -8.21 -17.16
N ARG A 70 -10.81 -9.00 -17.38
CA ARG A 70 -10.51 -10.20 -16.60
C ARG A 70 -10.28 -9.86 -15.11
N GLU A 71 -9.45 -8.85 -14.82
CA GLU A 71 -9.18 -8.44 -13.43
C GLU A 71 -10.45 -7.91 -12.74
N ILE A 72 -11.26 -7.11 -13.45
CA ILE A 72 -12.54 -6.62 -12.91
C ILE A 72 -13.51 -7.79 -12.67
N HIS A 73 -13.62 -8.71 -13.61
CA HIS A 73 -14.43 -9.92 -13.48
C HIS A 73 -14.02 -10.73 -12.24
N SER A 74 -12.72 -10.88 -12.02
CA SER A 74 -12.17 -11.54 -10.83
C SER A 74 -12.65 -10.88 -9.54
N ILE A 75 -12.70 -9.57 -9.46
CA ILE A 75 -13.21 -8.84 -8.30
C ILE A 75 -14.73 -9.05 -8.16
N LEU A 76 -15.50 -8.88 -9.23
CA LEU A 76 -16.96 -8.98 -9.18
C LEU A 76 -17.42 -10.40 -8.85
N SER A 77 -16.73 -11.43 -9.33
CA SER A 77 -17.06 -12.83 -9.07
C SER A 77 -16.88 -13.25 -7.60
N THR A 78 -16.23 -12.44 -6.77
CA THR A 78 -16.24 -12.63 -5.31
C THR A 78 -17.62 -12.42 -4.67
N GLY A 79 -18.57 -11.86 -5.38
CA GLY A 79 -19.90 -11.49 -4.89
C GLY A 79 -20.06 -9.98 -4.64
N VAL A 80 -19.27 -9.16 -5.32
CA VAL A 80 -19.46 -7.71 -5.39
C VAL A 80 -20.59 -7.40 -6.36
N THR A 81 -21.59 -6.64 -5.92
CA THR A 81 -22.68 -6.17 -6.77
C THR A 81 -22.24 -4.92 -7.54
N PHE A 82 -22.35 -4.93 -8.86
CA PHE A 82 -22.07 -3.76 -9.71
C PHE A 82 -23.34 -3.26 -10.40
N VAL A 83 -23.61 -1.96 -10.27
CA VAL A 83 -24.75 -1.26 -10.86
C VAL A 83 -24.19 -0.13 -11.74
N GLY A 84 -24.03 -0.41 -13.02
CA GLY A 84 -23.61 0.57 -14.03
C GLY A 84 -24.76 1.47 -14.51
N ASN A 85 -24.44 2.46 -15.36
CA ASN A 85 -25.37 3.46 -15.90
C ASN A 85 -26.17 4.20 -14.81
N THR A 86 -25.57 4.36 -13.63
CA THR A 86 -26.24 4.96 -12.46
C THR A 86 -25.46 6.17 -11.98
N THR A 87 -26.00 7.35 -12.26
CA THR A 87 -25.47 8.61 -11.74
C THR A 87 -26.07 8.89 -10.36
N ILE A 88 -25.21 9.07 -9.37
CA ILE A 88 -25.63 9.39 -8.00
C ILE A 88 -25.61 10.92 -7.84
N ASP A 89 -26.78 11.51 -7.78
CA ASP A 89 -27.01 12.90 -7.38
C ASP A 89 -27.28 12.99 -5.86
N ASP A 90 -27.56 14.19 -5.34
CA ASP A 90 -27.83 14.42 -3.91
C ASP A 90 -28.98 13.58 -3.37
N ARG A 91 -30.05 13.44 -4.15
CA ARG A 91 -31.23 12.68 -3.73
C ARG A 91 -30.87 11.20 -3.64
N HIS A 92 -30.21 10.67 -4.64
CA HIS A 92 -29.77 9.27 -4.63
C HIS A 92 -28.72 9.03 -3.53
N PHE A 93 -27.82 9.99 -3.28
CA PHE A 93 -26.84 9.91 -2.21
C PHE A 93 -27.52 9.78 -0.83
N GLU A 94 -28.52 10.60 -0.55
CA GLU A 94 -29.29 10.51 0.69
C GLU A 94 -30.10 9.20 0.80
N GLN A 95 -30.56 8.65 -0.31
CA GLN A 95 -31.21 7.33 -0.32
C GLN A 95 -30.21 6.22 0.03
N LEU A 96 -28.99 6.26 -0.54
CA LEU A 96 -27.93 5.31 -0.22
C LEU A 96 -27.54 5.40 1.26
N ARG A 97 -27.41 6.60 1.82
CA ARG A 97 -27.11 6.79 3.26
C ARG A 97 -28.13 6.13 4.19
N ARG A 98 -29.39 6.09 3.79
CA ARG A 98 -30.47 5.46 4.57
C ARG A 98 -30.57 3.96 4.39
N SER A 99 -30.06 3.45 3.26
CA SER A 99 -30.23 2.05 2.85
C SER A 99 -29.01 1.18 3.10
N PHE A 100 -27.85 1.77 3.37
CA PHE A 100 -26.58 1.11 3.59
C PHE A 100 -25.98 1.53 4.92
N GLU A 101 -25.25 0.63 5.54
CA GLU A 101 -24.63 0.86 6.85
C GLU A 101 -23.42 1.81 6.77
N ALA A 102 -22.76 1.88 5.61
CA ALA A 102 -21.70 2.86 5.33
C ALA A 102 -21.66 3.19 3.83
N LEU A 103 -21.03 4.33 3.49
CA LEU A 103 -20.92 4.81 2.13
C LEU A 103 -19.49 5.25 1.83
N ILE A 104 -18.98 4.91 0.65
CA ILE A 104 -17.64 5.31 0.18
C ILE A 104 -17.77 6.11 -1.11
N ILE A 105 -17.22 7.32 -1.12
CA ILE A 105 -17.11 8.19 -2.28
C ILE A 105 -15.78 7.92 -2.99
N ALA A 106 -15.82 7.35 -4.21
CA ALA A 106 -14.68 6.99 -5.01
C ALA A 106 -14.81 7.46 -6.48
N THR A 107 -15.48 8.60 -6.69
CA THR A 107 -15.94 9.13 -7.99
C THR A 107 -14.84 9.61 -8.93
N GLY A 108 -13.57 9.58 -8.48
CA GLY A 108 -12.45 10.09 -9.25
C GLY A 108 -12.23 11.58 -9.04
N ASN A 109 -11.92 12.33 -10.10
CA ASN A 109 -11.71 13.77 -9.96
C ASN A 109 -13.02 14.48 -9.59
N ILE A 110 -12.90 15.52 -8.77
CA ILE A 110 -14.05 16.34 -8.40
C ILE A 110 -14.64 16.99 -9.66
N ASP A 111 -15.89 16.78 -9.88
CA ASP A 111 -16.74 17.47 -10.83
C ASP A 111 -17.91 18.15 -10.08
N ASP A 112 -18.82 18.80 -10.82
CA ASP A 112 -19.94 19.50 -10.20
C ASP A 112 -20.90 18.53 -9.47
N THR A 113 -20.99 17.28 -9.89
CA THR A 113 -21.80 16.25 -9.23
C THR A 113 -21.23 15.89 -7.85
N THR A 114 -19.89 15.84 -7.72
CA THR A 114 -19.21 15.48 -6.46
C THR A 114 -19.27 16.60 -5.42
N LYS A 115 -19.40 17.84 -5.86
CA LYS A 115 -19.54 19.02 -4.96
C LYS A 115 -20.86 19.03 -4.20
N SER A 116 -21.82 18.27 -4.66
CA SER A 116 -23.19 18.23 -4.15
C SER A 116 -23.39 17.27 -2.95
N PHE A 117 -22.46 16.37 -2.67
CA PHE A 117 -22.63 15.35 -1.60
C PHE A 117 -22.61 15.89 -0.16
N GLN A 118 -22.74 17.20 0.04
CA GLN A 118 -22.85 17.87 1.34
C GLN A 118 -21.77 17.47 2.37
N VAL A 119 -20.61 17.07 1.90
CA VAL A 119 -19.45 16.77 2.75
C VAL A 119 -18.45 17.93 2.70
N ALA A 120 -17.74 18.16 3.81
CA ALA A 120 -16.75 19.22 3.88
C ALA A 120 -15.64 19.01 2.83
N GLY A 121 -15.33 20.07 2.10
CA GLY A 121 -14.32 20.05 1.05
C GLY A 121 -13.27 21.12 1.23
N THR A 122 -12.15 20.93 0.56
CA THR A 122 -11.06 21.90 0.37
C THR A 122 -10.94 22.23 -1.12
N PRO A 123 -10.17 23.26 -1.52
CA PRO A 123 -9.88 23.51 -2.94
C PRO A 123 -9.20 22.32 -3.65
N LYS A 124 -8.65 21.35 -2.89
CA LYS A 124 -7.96 20.18 -3.42
C LYS A 124 -8.86 18.94 -3.54
N GLY A 125 -9.92 18.86 -2.75
CA GLY A 125 -10.78 17.69 -2.70
C GLY A 125 -11.61 17.58 -1.42
N ILE A 126 -12.31 16.48 -1.24
CA ILE A 126 -13.04 16.16 -0.01
C ILE A 126 -12.06 16.07 1.16
N GLN A 127 -12.45 16.68 2.29
CA GLN A 127 -11.68 16.58 3.53
C GLN A 127 -12.05 15.29 4.27
N VAL A 128 -11.04 14.57 4.72
CA VAL A 128 -11.19 13.33 5.50
C VAL A 128 -10.26 13.30 6.69
N THR A 129 -10.58 12.45 7.67
CA THR A 129 -9.71 12.16 8.81
C THR A 129 -8.43 11.47 8.34
N GLU A 130 -7.29 11.81 8.95
CA GLU A 130 -6.02 11.18 8.63
C GLU A 130 -6.04 9.69 9.00
N GLY A 131 -5.74 8.83 8.03
CA GLY A 131 -5.73 7.37 8.18
C GLY A 131 -7.11 6.71 8.20
N GLY A 132 -8.17 7.42 8.62
CA GLY A 132 -9.52 6.88 8.73
C GLY A 132 -10.38 7.07 7.48
N TYR A 133 -10.02 8.01 6.61
CA TYR A 133 -10.78 8.34 5.38
C TYR A 133 -12.25 8.77 5.62
N GLU A 134 -12.66 8.97 6.87
CA GLU A 134 -14.02 9.42 7.20
C GLU A 134 -14.18 10.92 6.91
N THR A 135 -15.28 11.28 6.30
CA THR A 135 -15.61 12.68 5.95
C THR A 135 -16.17 13.43 7.17
N SER A 136 -16.73 14.62 6.98
CA SER A 136 -17.49 15.34 8.02
C SER A 136 -18.78 14.63 8.43
N GLU A 137 -19.26 13.69 7.62
CA GLU A 137 -20.48 12.93 7.84
C GLU A 137 -20.14 11.53 8.36
N PRO A 138 -20.62 11.14 9.55
CA PRO A 138 -20.37 9.82 10.13
C PRO A 138 -20.82 8.69 9.20
N GLY A 139 -19.97 7.67 9.03
CA GLY A 139 -20.23 6.53 8.15
C GLY A 139 -20.09 6.84 6.66
N VAL A 140 -19.67 8.05 6.30
CA VAL A 140 -19.35 8.43 4.92
C VAL A 140 -17.85 8.61 4.79
N PHE A 141 -17.24 7.84 3.88
CA PHE A 141 -15.81 7.83 3.61
C PHE A 141 -15.51 8.36 2.21
N ALA A 142 -14.29 8.83 1.97
CA ALA A 142 -13.89 9.25 0.64
C ALA A 142 -12.45 8.80 0.34
N ILE A 143 -12.20 8.33 -0.90
CA ILE A 143 -10.92 7.79 -1.36
C ILE A 143 -10.64 8.12 -2.83
N GLY A 144 -9.39 7.97 -3.23
CA GLY A 144 -8.96 8.18 -4.61
C GLY A 144 -8.76 9.65 -4.97
N ASN A 145 -8.97 9.95 -6.23
CA ASN A 145 -8.71 11.29 -6.77
C ASN A 145 -9.68 12.37 -6.26
N VAL A 146 -10.80 11.97 -5.66
CA VAL A 146 -11.74 12.90 -5.03
C VAL A 146 -11.13 13.61 -3.81
N LEU A 147 -10.11 13.03 -3.18
CA LEU A 147 -9.33 13.68 -2.11
C LEU A 147 -8.27 14.62 -2.67
N ARG A 148 -7.56 14.14 -3.68
CA ARG A 148 -6.49 14.85 -4.36
C ARG A 148 -6.16 14.15 -5.66
N SER A 149 -6.20 14.87 -6.77
CA SER A 149 -5.84 14.33 -8.08
C SER A 149 -4.45 13.67 -8.07
N SER A 150 -4.36 12.46 -8.60
CA SER A 150 -3.13 11.67 -8.74
C SER A 150 -3.17 10.87 -10.04
N ARG A 151 -2.00 10.73 -10.67
CA ARG A 151 -1.83 9.87 -11.85
C ARG A 151 -1.39 8.44 -11.50
N LEU A 152 -1.30 8.10 -10.22
CA LEU A 152 -0.82 6.81 -9.74
C LEU A 152 -1.99 5.91 -9.34
N ALA A 153 -2.38 4.98 -10.19
CA ALA A 153 -3.46 4.02 -9.92
C ALA A 153 -3.19 3.20 -8.65
N VAL A 154 -1.93 2.79 -8.41
CA VAL A 154 -1.53 2.03 -7.21
C VAL A 154 -1.85 2.76 -5.90
N ARG A 155 -1.82 4.10 -5.89
CA ARG A 155 -2.22 4.89 -4.73
C ARG A 155 -3.72 4.75 -4.45
N SER A 156 -4.55 4.80 -5.48
CA SER A 156 -5.98 4.60 -5.35
C SER A 156 -6.33 3.19 -4.86
N VAL A 157 -5.62 2.17 -5.35
CA VAL A 157 -5.77 0.79 -4.89
C VAL A 157 -5.38 0.66 -3.40
N GLY A 158 -4.25 1.27 -2.99
CA GLY A 158 -3.82 1.30 -1.59
C GLY A 158 -4.87 1.94 -0.68
N GLN A 159 -5.41 3.09 -1.07
CA GLN A 159 -6.48 3.76 -0.31
C GLN A 159 -7.78 2.91 -0.24
N GLY A 160 -8.10 2.16 -1.31
CA GLY A 160 -9.21 1.21 -1.29
C GLY A 160 -9.04 0.11 -0.24
N LYS A 161 -7.83 -0.42 -0.08
CA LYS A 161 -7.50 -1.36 0.99
C LYS A 161 -7.62 -0.72 2.38
N GLU A 162 -7.03 0.44 2.55
CA GLU A 162 -7.00 1.15 3.84
C GLU A 162 -8.40 1.57 4.30
N VAL A 163 -9.24 2.09 3.40
CA VAL A 163 -10.63 2.47 3.75
C VAL A 163 -11.48 1.27 4.12
N ALA A 164 -11.26 0.10 3.51
CA ALA A 164 -11.98 -1.11 3.91
C ALA A 164 -11.76 -1.43 5.39
N PHE A 165 -10.53 -1.26 5.90
CA PHE A 165 -10.23 -1.41 7.32
C PHE A 165 -10.98 -0.38 8.18
N ALA A 166 -10.98 0.89 7.79
CA ALA A 166 -11.66 1.97 8.49
C ALA A 166 -13.19 1.76 8.54
N VAL A 167 -13.78 1.33 7.42
CA VAL A 167 -15.20 0.98 7.35
C VAL A 167 -15.55 -0.18 8.28
N LEU A 168 -14.68 -1.20 8.38
CA LEU A 168 -14.89 -2.31 9.32
C LEU A 168 -14.86 -1.86 10.78
N GLN A 169 -13.99 -0.92 11.15
CA GLN A 169 -14.00 -0.31 12.47
C GLN A 169 -15.35 0.40 12.74
N TYR A 170 -15.83 1.19 11.78
CA TYR A 170 -17.11 1.88 11.87
C TYR A 170 -18.28 0.89 12.03
N LEU A 171 -18.35 -0.14 11.18
CA LEU A 171 -19.39 -1.17 11.23
C LEU A 171 -19.38 -1.99 12.52
N ALA A 172 -18.23 -2.08 13.19
CA ALA A 172 -18.08 -2.69 14.50
C ALA A 172 -18.38 -1.74 15.67
N GLY A 173 -18.77 -0.48 15.42
CA GLY A 173 -18.98 0.54 16.45
C GLY A 173 -17.70 0.97 17.18
N GLN A 174 -16.54 0.75 16.55
CA GLN A 174 -15.22 1.16 17.08
C GLN A 174 -14.88 2.57 16.61
N GLN A 175 -13.93 3.20 17.31
CA GLN A 175 -13.36 4.46 16.84
C GLN A 175 -12.63 4.23 15.51
N VAL A 176 -12.92 5.05 14.51
CA VAL A 176 -12.27 4.98 13.20
C VAL A 176 -10.87 5.63 13.29
N THR A 177 -9.85 4.80 13.31
CA THR A 177 -8.44 5.21 13.35
C THR A 177 -7.67 4.82 12.10
N GLY A 178 -8.27 3.96 11.25
CA GLY A 178 -7.64 3.38 10.09
C GLY A 178 -6.70 2.19 10.39
N GLU A 179 -6.12 1.61 9.34
CA GLU A 179 -5.20 0.48 9.46
C GLU A 179 -3.92 0.93 10.18
N PRO A 180 -3.51 0.25 11.28
CA PRO A 180 -2.27 0.56 11.95
C PRO A 180 -1.08 0.47 11.00
N GLN A 181 -0.33 1.55 10.88
CA GLN A 181 0.85 1.58 10.00
C GLN A 181 2.07 1.03 10.74
N PRO A 182 2.68 -0.08 10.30
CA PRO A 182 3.88 -0.58 10.92
C PRO A 182 5.02 0.43 10.78
N PHE A 183 5.90 0.49 11.79
CA PHE A 183 7.07 1.35 11.76
C PHE A 183 7.85 1.17 10.45
N ASN A 184 8.09 2.27 9.75
CA ASN A 184 8.82 2.25 8.49
C ASN A 184 10.34 2.38 8.74
N SER A 185 11.08 1.30 8.49
CA SER A 185 12.54 1.27 8.63
C SER A 185 13.30 1.56 7.32
N ARG A 186 12.62 2.00 6.26
CA ARG A 186 13.23 2.30 4.97
C ARG A 186 14.11 3.56 5.04
N PHE A 187 15.25 3.51 4.37
CA PHE A 187 16.16 4.67 4.28
C PHE A 187 15.65 5.78 3.35
N GLY A 188 14.65 5.51 2.52
CA GLY A 188 14.17 6.41 1.50
C GLY A 188 15.10 6.48 0.29
N LYS A 189 15.23 7.65 -0.33
CA LYS A 189 16.06 7.85 -1.52
C LYS A 189 17.55 7.72 -1.17
N LEU A 190 18.26 6.87 -1.91
CA LEU A 190 19.73 6.75 -1.79
C LEU A 190 20.41 8.01 -2.28
N ARG A 191 21.51 8.40 -1.62
CA ARG A 191 22.42 9.44 -2.09
C ARG A 191 23.34 8.89 -3.18
N PRO A 192 23.81 9.70 -4.13
CA PRO A 192 24.75 9.24 -5.16
C PRO A 192 26.02 8.59 -4.58
N THR A 193 26.54 9.12 -3.46
CA THR A 193 27.69 8.59 -2.74
C THR A 193 27.47 7.17 -2.17
N GLU A 194 26.22 6.78 -1.95
CA GLU A 194 25.87 5.47 -1.40
C GLU A 194 25.74 4.39 -2.49
N TRP A 195 25.56 4.78 -3.77
CA TRP A 195 25.33 3.81 -4.84
C TRP A 195 26.46 2.81 -4.98
N ALA A 196 27.72 3.26 -4.90
CA ALA A 196 28.88 2.39 -5.00
C ALA A 196 28.87 1.29 -3.94
N GLU A 197 28.46 1.62 -2.71
CA GLU A 197 28.37 0.66 -1.61
C GLU A 197 27.25 -0.37 -1.82
N TYR A 198 26.10 0.06 -2.30
CA TYR A 198 24.99 -0.86 -2.57
C TYR A 198 25.26 -1.74 -3.79
N LEU A 199 26.00 -1.24 -4.79
CA LEU A 199 26.35 -2.00 -5.98
C LEU A 199 27.34 -3.15 -5.71
N LYS A 200 28.06 -3.16 -4.58
CA LYS A 200 29.00 -4.24 -4.24
C LYS A 200 28.37 -5.64 -4.20
N GLU A 201 27.08 -5.74 -3.97
CA GLU A 201 26.35 -7.01 -3.93
C GLU A 201 25.54 -7.30 -5.18
N SER A 202 25.49 -6.35 -6.12
CA SER A 202 24.78 -6.54 -7.37
C SER A 202 25.73 -7.09 -8.45
N VAL A 203 25.18 -7.89 -9.35
CA VAL A 203 25.91 -8.31 -10.54
C VAL A 203 25.89 -7.16 -11.54
N ALA A 204 27.07 -6.63 -11.89
CA ALA A 204 27.19 -5.60 -12.91
C ALA A 204 26.68 -6.13 -14.25
N GLY A 205 25.89 -5.32 -14.96
CA GLY A 205 25.36 -5.70 -16.26
C GLY A 205 24.34 -4.68 -16.78
N LYS A 206 24.07 -4.74 -18.09
CA LYS A 206 23.00 -3.95 -18.72
C LYS A 206 21.66 -4.51 -18.28
N ARG A 207 20.69 -3.60 -18.15
CA ARG A 207 19.29 -3.98 -17.91
C ARG A 207 18.82 -4.92 -19.03
N ARG A 208 18.20 -6.01 -18.62
CA ARG A 208 17.55 -6.94 -19.54
C ARG A 208 16.11 -6.52 -19.76
N TYR A 209 15.58 -6.82 -20.92
CA TYR A 209 14.19 -6.63 -21.29
C TYR A 209 13.68 -7.98 -21.79
N PRO A 210 12.41 -8.31 -21.58
CA PRO A 210 11.81 -9.51 -22.16
C PRO A 210 12.01 -9.52 -23.68
N ALA A 211 12.25 -10.68 -24.24
CA ALA A 211 12.39 -10.84 -25.69
C ALA A 211 11.05 -10.67 -26.42
N ASP A 212 9.94 -10.93 -25.73
CA ASP A 212 8.59 -10.85 -26.26
C ASP A 212 7.58 -10.33 -25.21
N SER A 213 6.29 -10.25 -25.61
CA SER A 213 5.19 -9.81 -24.75
C SER A 213 4.82 -10.79 -23.62
N LYS A 214 5.38 -12.00 -23.61
CA LYS A 214 5.12 -13.02 -22.57
C LYS A 214 5.91 -12.77 -21.29
N GLY A 215 6.84 -11.82 -21.31
CA GLY A 215 7.65 -11.47 -20.15
C GLY A 215 9.00 -12.18 -20.13
N PHE A 216 9.64 -12.23 -18.96
CA PHE A 216 10.93 -12.91 -18.78
C PHE A 216 10.75 -14.42 -18.65
N THR A 217 11.69 -15.19 -19.21
CA THR A 217 11.86 -16.59 -18.78
C THR A 217 12.32 -16.65 -17.32
N PRO A 218 12.19 -17.80 -16.63
CA PRO A 218 12.70 -17.95 -15.26
C PRO A 218 14.18 -17.58 -15.12
N GLU A 219 15.01 -17.97 -16.08
CA GLU A 219 16.46 -17.71 -16.12
C GLU A 219 16.76 -16.23 -16.33
N GLU A 220 16.02 -15.58 -17.21
CA GLU A 220 16.14 -14.13 -17.46
C GLU A 220 15.70 -13.34 -16.23
N ALA A 221 14.58 -13.73 -15.58
CA ALA A 221 14.09 -13.11 -14.36
C ALA A 221 15.11 -13.21 -13.23
N VAL A 222 15.71 -14.38 -13.02
CA VAL A 222 16.76 -14.59 -12.03
C VAL A 222 17.99 -13.74 -12.36
N ALA A 223 18.39 -13.69 -13.63
CA ALA A 223 19.54 -12.89 -14.05
C ALA A 223 19.31 -11.38 -13.86
N GLU A 224 18.10 -10.88 -14.14
CA GLU A 224 17.77 -9.47 -13.89
C GLU A 224 17.64 -9.18 -12.38
N ALA A 225 17.06 -10.10 -11.60
CA ALA A 225 16.96 -9.98 -10.15
C ALA A 225 18.32 -9.89 -9.45
N ARG A 226 19.37 -10.54 -9.96
CA ARG A 226 20.75 -10.44 -9.44
C ARG A 226 21.36 -9.05 -9.56
N ARG A 227 20.75 -8.16 -10.34
CA ARG A 227 21.14 -6.74 -10.40
C ARG A 227 20.59 -5.92 -9.23
N CYS A 228 19.77 -6.51 -8.36
CA CYS A 228 19.22 -5.83 -7.20
C CYS A 228 20.33 -5.36 -6.27
N MET A 229 20.31 -4.10 -5.87
CA MET A 229 21.25 -3.48 -4.95
C MET A 229 21.00 -3.85 -3.48
N HIS A 230 19.96 -4.58 -3.17
CA HIS A 230 19.53 -4.90 -1.80
C HIS A 230 19.49 -3.67 -0.88
N CYS A 231 19.00 -2.54 -1.40
CA CYS A 231 18.99 -1.26 -0.68
C CYS A 231 17.89 -1.14 0.37
N ASP A 232 16.98 -2.11 0.47
CA ASP A 232 15.94 -2.16 1.49
C ASP A 232 16.32 -3.14 2.62
N CYS A 233 15.47 -3.23 3.63
CA CYS A 233 15.66 -4.11 4.77
C CYS A 233 15.46 -5.57 4.36
N ARG A 234 16.46 -6.44 4.59
CA ARG A 234 16.46 -7.84 4.12
C ARG A 234 15.50 -8.75 4.90
N ALA A 235 15.20 -8.40 6.14
CA ALA A 235 14.39 -9.21 7.05
C ALA A 235 13.28 -8.38 7.69
N ALA A 236 12.52 -7.64 6.87
CA ALA A 236 11.49 -6.73 7.36
C ALA A 236 10.43 -7.45 8.22
N ASP A 237 10.08 -8.69 7.87
CA ASP A 237 9.04 -9.47 8.55
C ASP A 237 9.54 -10.13 9.84
N ALA A 238 10.86 -10.34 9.99
CA ALA A 238 11.49 -10.94 11.16
C ALA A 238 12.26 -9.91 12.03
N CYS A 239 12.13 -8.62 11.75
CA CYS A 239 12.87 -7.57 12.44
C CYS A 239 12.23 -7.20 13.79
N LYS A 240 12.83 -7.65 14.91
CA LYS A 240 12.37 -7.32 16.27
C LYS A 240 12.38 -5.82 16.55
N LEU A 241 13.37 -5.08 15.99
CA LEU A 241 13.40 -3.61 16.14
C LEU A 241 12.14 -2.98 15.54
N ARG A 242 11.76 -3.37 14.32
CA ARG A 242 10.56 -2.88 13.67
C ARG A 242 9.29 -3.25 14.46
N ALA A 243 9.20 -4.50 14.92
CA ALA A 243 8.07 -4.96 15.72
C ALA A 243 7.91 -4.16 17.03
N TYR A 244 9.00 -3.95 17.76
CA TYR A 244 8.96 -3.15 18.98
C TYR A 244 8.73 -1.66 18.70
N SER A 245 9.31 -1.11 17.63
CA SER A 245 9.05 0.27 17.23
C SER A 245 7.57 0.50 16.90
N THR A 246 6.92 -0.46 16.23
CA THR A 246 5.47 -0.43 15.99
C THR A 246 4.71 -0.53 17.33
N ARG A 247 5.08 -1.48 18.19
CA ARG A 247 4.40 -1.71 19.48
C ARG A 247 4.45 -0.49 20.41
N TYR A 248 5.54 0.27 20.39
CA TYR A 248 5.74 1.46 21.22
C TYR A 248 5.45 2.77 20.49
N ASP A 249 4.79 2.70 19.35
CA ASP A 249 4.45 3.87 18.52
C ASP A 249 5.63 4.81 18.29
N ALA A 250 6.79 4.24 17.95
CA ALA A 250 8.00 5.02 17.72
C ALA A 250 7.89 5.84 16.44
N SER A 251 8.19 7.13 16.53
CA SER A 251 8.19 8.04 15.38
C SER A 251 9.61 8.44 14.98
N GLN A 252 9.98 8.21 13.72
CA GLN A 252 11.26 8.66 13.17
C GLN A 252 11.41 10.18 13.12
N LYS A 253 10.29 10.92 13.17
CA LYS A 253 10.25 12.38 13.03
C LYS A 253 10.12 13.10 14.39
N ARG A 254 10.05 12.36 15.48
CA ARG A 254 9.82 12.94 16.82
C ARG A 254 10.92 13.90 17.25
N PHE A 255 12.15 13.62 16.85
CA PHE A 255 13.29 14.48 17.11
C PHE A 255 13.95 14.88 15.79
N SER A 256 14.43 16.13 15.69
CA SER A 256 15.25 16.52 14.56
C SER A 256 16.54 15.69 14.59
N SER A 257 16.78 14.91 13.54
CA SER A 257 17.97 14.09 13.44
C SER A 257 19.08 14.83 12.70
N SER A 258 20.32 14.60 13.11
CA SER A 258 21.49 14.91 12.30
C SER A 258 21.39 14.18 10.94
N PRO A 259 22.09 14.65 9.90
CA PRO A 259 22.12 13.97 8.61
C PRO A 259 22.45 12.49 8.76
N ARG A 260 21.75 11.64 8.03
CA ARG A 260 22.03 10.20 8.00
C ARG A 260 23.50 9.98 7.63
N ARG A 261 24.22 9.14 8.40
CA ARG A 261 25.58 8.70 8.09
C ARG A 261 25.61 8.02 6.72
N ASP A 262 26.70 8.20 5.98
CA ASP A 262 26.86 7.55 4.69
C ASP A 262 26.93 6.03 4.84
N MET A 263 26.32 5.34 3.87
CA MET A 263 26.27 3.89 3.85
C MET A 263 27.64 3.33 3.57
N THR A 264 28.10 2.39 4.41
CA THR A 264 29.24 1.55 4.13
C THR A 264 28.88 0.09 4.37
N LYS A 265 29.41 -0.81 3.53
CA LYS A 265 29.26 -2.26 3.68
C LYS A 265 30.63 -2.89 3.84
N LYS A 266 30.82 -3.61 4.94
CA LYS A 266 32.04 -4.38 5.19
C LYS A 266 31.69 -5.85 5.11
N PHE A 267 32.25 -6.51 4.09
CA PHE A 267 32.08 -7.95 3.90
C PHE A 267 33.15 -8.69 4.71
N GLN A 268 32.70 -9.62 5.51
CA GLN A 268 33.54 -10.49 6.32
C GLN A 268 33.51 -11.92 5.75
N ALA A 269 34.40 -12.76 6.21
CA ALA A 269 34.39 -14.18 5.86
C ALA A 269 33.01 -14.82 6.22
N GLN A 270 32.68 -15.91 5.55
CA GLN A 270 31.45 -16.70 5.80
C GLN A 270 30.14 -15.94 5.55
N GLY A 271 30.12 -14.94 4.66
CA GLY A 271 28.90 -14.23 4.27
C GLY A 271 28.37 -13.24 5.29
N ILE A 272 29.15 -12.88 6.30
CA ILE A 272 28.76 -11.83 7.26
C ILE A 272 28.96 -10.46 6.62
N VAL A 273 27.91 -9.64 6.65
CA VAL A 273 27.93 -8.25 6.17
C VAL A 273 27.69 -7.30 7.34
N TYR A 274 28.66 -6.40 7.58
CA TYR A 274 28.55 -5.37 8.58
C TYR A 274 28.18 -4.02 7.95
N GLU A 275 27.07 -3.45 8.41
CA GLU A 275 26.50 -2.18 7.93
C GLU A 275 26.40 -1.20 9.12
N PRO A 276 27.46 -0.45 9.45
CA PRO A 276 27.54 0.35 10.67
C PRO A 276 26.45 1.41 10.80
N GLN A 277 25.94 1.96 9.70
CA GLN A 277 24.86 2.96 9.72
C GLN A 277 23.49 2.38 10.07
N LYS A 278 23.32 1.06 9.97
CA LYS A 278 22.13 0.33 10.45
C LYS A 278 22.24 -0.09 11.92
N CYS A 279 23.41 0.09 12.52
CA CYS A 279 23.66 -0.30 13.90
C CYS A 279 22.95 0.63 14.89
N ILE A 280 22.13 0.04 15.77
CA ILE A 280 21.44 0.75 16.86
C ILE A 280 22.20 0.67 18.18
N LYS A 281 23.43 0.18 18.16
CA LYS A 281 24.29 0.05 19.35
C LYS A 281 23.71 -0.81 20.47
N CYS A 282 22.89 -1.81 20.15
CA CYS A 282 22.23 -2.67 21.15
C CYS A 282 23.16 -3.67 21.84
N GLY A 283 24.40 -3.87 21.35
CA GLY A 283 25.41 -4.77 21.92
C GLY A 283 25.13 -6.26 21.74
N ILE A 284 24.07 -6.67 21.02
CA ILE A 284 23.75 -8.10 20.85
C ILE A 284 24.89 -8.86 20.16
N CYS A 285 25.47 -8.31 19.10
CA CYS A 285 26.61 -8.94 18.40
C CYS A 285 27.84 -9.10 19.31
N VAL A 286 28.15 -8.12 20.15
CA VAL A 286 29.25 -8.19 21.13
C VAL A 286 28.98 -9.34 22.12
N ARG A 287 27.80 -9.40 22.72
CA ARG A 287 27.44 -10.47 23.66
C ARG A 287 27.38 -11.85 23.03
N LEU A 288 27.01 -11.94 21.76
CA LEU A 288 27.02 -13.22 21.03
C LEU A 288 28.45 -13.73 20.82
N THR A 289 29.36 -12.88 20.37
CA THR A 289 30.76 -13.28 20.18
C THR A 289 31.41 -13.64 21.50
N GLU A 290 31.11 -12.95 22.59
CA GLU A 290 31.55 -13.31 23.94
C GLU A 290 30.99 -14.67 24.37
N LYS A 291 29.65 -14.88 24.23
CA LYS A 291 28.99 -16.14 24.60
C LYS A 291 29.56 -17.36 23.90
N TYR A 292 29.92 -17.22 22.63
CA TYR A 292 30.51 -18.30 21.82
C TYR A 292 32.02 -18.33 21.86
N SER A 293 32.65 -17.51 22.72
CA SER A 293 34.12 -17.46 22.90
C SER A 293 34.88 -17.26 21.60
N GLU A 294 34.35 -16.39 20.72
CA GLU A 294 34.99 -16.07 19.44
C GLU A 294 36.36 -15.40 19.63
N LYS A 295 37.42 -15.94 19.05
CA LYS A 295 38.78 -15.45 19.24
C LYS A 295 38.96 -13.99 18.80
N PHE A 296 38.24 -13.56 17.77
CA PHE A 296 38.23 -12.18 17.26
C PHE A 296 36.82 -11.58 17.36
N GLY A 297 36.26 -11.61 18.57
CA GLY A 297 34.93 -11.08 18.85
C GLY A 297 34.77 -9.60 18.54
N LEU A 298 33.53 -9.14 18.59
CA LEU A 298 33.21 -7.73 18.41
C LEU A 298 33.27 -6.99 19.76
N THR A 299 33.73 -5.74 19.72
CA THR A 299 33.70 -4.84 20.89
C THR A 299 33.32 -3.42 20.48
N PHE A 300 32.95 -2.64 21.46
CA PHE A 300 32.71 -1.22 21.25
C PHE A 300 34.01 -0.44 21.33
N ILE A 301 34.16 0.52 20.39
CA ILE A 301 35.29 1.44 20.35
C ILE A 301 34.71 2.86 20.32
N GLY A 302 35.30 3.78 21.08
CA GLY A 302 34.85 5.17 21.14
C GLY A 302 34.05 5.49 22.39
N ARG A 303 33.39 6.65 22.41
CA ARG A 303 32.58 7.14 23.53
C ARG A 303 31.31 7.79 23.04
N GLY A 304 30.23 7.63 23.82
CA GLY A 304 28.95 8.30 23.57
C GLY A 304 28.36 7.96 22.21
N PHE A 305 28.02 8.98 21.42
CA PHE A 305 27.42 8.80 20.10
C PHE A 305 28.40 8.37 19.01
N ASP A 306 29.71 8.42 19.27
CA ASP A 306 30.76 8.05 18.33
C ASP A 306 31.29 6.63 18.54
N VAL A 307 30.57 5.83 19.25
CA VAL A 307 30.86 4.40 19.42
C VAL A 307 30.59 3.65 18.11
#